data_7eeaf44313ba0d632c8660efcaccf54a
#
_entry.id   7eeaf44313ba0d632c8660efcaccf54a
#
_cell.length_a   1.000
_cell.length_b   1.000
_cell.length_c   1.000
_cell.angle_alpha   90.00
_cell.angle_beta   90.00
_cell.angle_gamma   90.00
#
_symmetry.space_group_name_H-M   'P 1'
#
loop_
_entity.id
_entity.type
_entity.pdbx_description
1 polymer ?
#
loop_
_entity_poly.entity_id
_entity_poly.type
_entity_poly.pdbx_seq_one_letter_code
_entity_poly.pdbx_strand_id
1 'polypeptide(L)'
;MAEIKAVIFDFFEVIHTDMYQSWLHEHGYERTGKFEEFANTLDGGGISQEQFFQNLADSSGQEAAHVKEYFSERGAIDYAMIDLVAAIHASYPTALLSNASGEFLRPMLHKFNLHELFNEIVISSEVGFIKPSREIFEHVLDKLGVKPSEAIFIDDNPANVASASALGIHAIHYTGDISKLRLQLQQYGISVT
;
A
#
# COMPACT_ATOMS: atom_id res chain seq x y z
N MET A 1 -5.10 17.56 20.79
CA MET A 1 -4.52 16.52 19.93
C MET A 1 -3.10 16.93 19.60
N ALA A 2 -2.16 16.00 19.42
CA ALA A 2 -0.84 16.36 18.93
C ALA A 2 -0.98 16.96 17.51
N GLU A 3 -0.07 17.85 17.14
CA GLU A 3 0.00 18.39 15.78
C GLU A 3 0.44 17.30 14.80
N ILE A 4 -0.27 17.14 13.70
CA ILE A 4 0.10 16.20 12.66
C ILE A 4 1.32 16.73 11.89
N LYS A 5 2.31 15.85 11.72
CA LYS A 5 3.57 16.17 11.03
C LYS A 5 3.83 15.32 9.79
N ALA A 6 3.13 14.20 9.62
CA ALA A 6 3.31 13.34 8.45
C ALA A 6 2.03 12.58 8.11
N VAL A 7 1.89 12.20 6.82
CA VAL A 7 0.80 11.35 6.33
C VAL A 7 1.40 10.16 5.59
N ILE A 8 0.95 8.97 5.97
CA ILE A 8 1.41 7.69 5.43
C ILE A 8 0.26 7.06 4.64
N PHE A 9 0.53 6.64 3.42
CA PHE A 9 -0.45 6.04 2.51
C PHE A 9 -0.08 4.60 2.22
N ASP A 10 -1.07 3.72 2.18
CA ASP A 10 -0.95 2.45 1.48
C ASP A 10 -0.97 2.68 -0.03
N PHE A 11 -0.61 1.64 -0.80
CA PHE A 11 -0.58 1.70 -2.26
C PHE A 11 -1.79 1.00 -2.89
N PHE A 12 -1.97 -0.30 -2.65
CA PHE A 12 -3.04 -1.07 -3.26
C PHE A 12 -4.39 -0.74 -2.63
N GLU A 13 -5.45 -0.65 -3.46
CA GLU A 13 -6.83 -0.23 -3.10
C GLU A 13 -6.91 1.17 -2.46
N VAL A 14 -5.77 1.91 -2.39
CA VAL A 14 -5.73 3.32 -1.99
C VAL A 14 -5.30 4.19 -3.18
N ILE A 15 -4.17 3.89 -3.82
CA ILE A 15 -3.60 4.64 -4.95
C ILE A 15 -3.76 3.87 -6.26
N HIS A 16 -3.72 2.55 -6.19
CA HIS A 16 -3.76 1.66 -7.34
C HIS A 16 -4.61 0.43 -7.04
N THR A 17 -5.32 -0.08 -8.04
CA THR A 17 -6.09 -1.33 -7.92
C THR A 17 -5.20 -2.50 -7.50
N ASP A 18 -5.65 -3.34 -6.57
CA ASP A 18 -4.99 -4.61 -6.26
C ASP A 18 -5.18 -5.61 -7.40
N MET A 19 -4.13 -5.79 -8.19
CA MET A 19 -4.12 -6.69 -9.34
C MET A 19 -4.23 -8.15 -8.93
N TYR A 20 -3.67 -8.49 -7.77
CA TYR A 20 -3.74 -9.87 -7.27
C TYR A 20 -5.15 -10.24 -6.84
N GLN A 21 -5.80 -9.36 -6.10
CA GLN A 21 -7.22 -9.57 -5.72
C GLN A 21 -8.12 -9.65 -6.96
N SER A 22 -7.87 -8.80 -7.97
CA SER A 22 -8.59 -8.83 -9.24
C SER A 22 -8.38 -10.14 -9.99
N TRP A 23 -7.13 -10.63 -10.06
CA TRP A 23 -6.80 -11.90 -10.70
C TRP A 23 -7.47 -13.08 -10.00
N LEU A 24 -7.43 -13.13 -8.67
CA LEU A 24 -8.09 -14.18 -7.89
C LEU A 24 -9.60 -14.21 -8.18
N HIS A 25 -10.25 -13.07 -8.12
CA HIS A 25 -11.68 -12.95 -8.36
C HIS A 25 -12.08 -13.40 -9.77
N GLU A 26 -11.36 -12.98 -10.81
CA GLU A 26 -11.63 -13.35 -12.20
C GLU A 26 -11.46 -14.87 -12.44
N HIS A 27 -10.60 -15.53 -11.68
CA HIS A 27 -10.34 -16.96 -11.79
C HIS A 27 -11.12 -17.82 -10.79
N GLY A 28 -12.01 -17.20 -9.98
CA GLY A 28 -12.84 -17.89 -9.01
C GLY A 28 -12.07 -18.39 -7.79
N TYR A 29 -10.97 -17.74 -7.44
CA TYR A 29 -10.18 -18.02 -6.26
C TYR A 29 -10.40 -16.97 -5.16
N GLU A 30 -10.10 -17.35 -3.92
CA GLU A 30 -10.07 -16.47 -2.77
C GLU A 30 -8.63 -16.34 -2.25
N ARG A 31 -8.32 -15.20 -1.63
CA ARG A 31 -7.02 -14.97 -0.98
C ARG A 31 -6.95 -15.72 0.36
N THR A 32 -6.95 -17.05 0.28
CA THR A 32 -6.88 -17.98 1.42
C THR A 32 -5.94 -19.15 1.11
N GLY A 33 -5.47 -19.86 2.14
CA GLY A 33 -4.60 -21.02 1.99
C GLY A 33 -3.36 -20.71 1.17
N LYS A 34 -3.09 -21.49 0.11
CA LYS A 34 -1.89 -21.32 -0.71
C LYS A 34 -1.79 -19.94 -1.38
N PHE A 35 -2.91 -19.33 -1.76
CA PHE A 35 -2.90 -18.01 -2.39
C PHE A 35 -2.54 -16.90 -1.41
N GLU A 36 -2.96 -17.00 -0.16
CA GLU A 36 -2.50 -16.11 0.91
C GLU A 36 -1.02 -16.32 1.21
N GLU A 37 -0.55 -17.58 1.25
CA GLU A 37 0.85 -17.91 1.46
C GLU A 37 1.75 -17.36 0.34
N PHE A 38 1.35 -17.46 -0.93
CA PHE A 38 2.08 -16.90 -2.06
C PHE A 38 2.25 -15.38 -1.93
N ALA A 39 1.17 -14.68 -1.62
CA ALA A 39 1.21 -13.24 -1.43
C ALA A 39 2.13 -12.86 -0.24
N ASN A 40 1.91 -13.46 0.91
CA ASN A 40 2.70 -13.16 2.12
C ASN A 40 4.19 -13.46 1.91
N THR A 41 4.52 -14.52 1.16
CA THR A 41 5.92 -14.88 0.88
C THR A 41 6.56 -13.89 -0.10
N LEU A 42 5.81 -13.44 -1.11
CA LEU A 42 6.26 -12.38 -2.04
C LEU A 42 6.44 -11.05 -1.31
N ASP A 43 5.44 -10.63 -0.54
CA ASP A 43 5.41 -9.37 0.21
C ASP A 43 6.48 -9.33 1.31
N GLY A 44 6.87 -10.50 1.83
CA GLY A 44 7.98 -10.65 2.77
C GLY A 44 9.36 -10.79 2.12
N GLY A 45 9.43 -10.82 0.78
CA GLY A 45 10.69 -10.99 0.04
C GLY A 45 11.24 -12.44 0.02
N GLY A 46 10.42 -13.43 0.41
CA GLY A 46 10.83 -14.83 0.47
C GLY A 46 10.86 -15.53 -0.90
N ILE A 47 10.17 -14.99 -1.91
CA ILE A 47 10.21 -15.45 -3.30
C ILE A 47 10.34 -14.26 -4.24
N SER A 48 10.86 -14.50 -5.46
CA SER A 48 10.87 -13.49 -6.52
C SER A 48 9.49 -13.32 -7.16
N GLN A 49 9.29 -12.21 -7.87
CA GLN A 49 8.08 -11.98 -8.66
C GLN A 49 7.88 -13.06 -9.73
N GLU A 50 8.96 -13.54 -10.35
CA GLU A 50 8.90 -14.62 -11.35
C GLU A 50 8.40 -15.93 -10.72
N GLN A 51 8.90 -16.28 -9.53
CA GLN A 51 8.44 -17.45 -8.77
C GLN A 51 6.96 -17.33 -8.40
N PHE A 52 6.53 -16.14 -8.00
CA PHE A 52 5.12 -15.86 -7.69
C PHE A 52 4.22 -16.12 -8.91
N PHE A 53 4.59 -15.58 -10.09
CA PHE A 53 3.82 -15.82 -11.31
C PHE A 53 3.81 -17.30 -11.71
N GLN A 54 4.92 -18.02 -11.51
CA GLN A 54 4.95 -19.46 -11.77
C GLN A 54 4.01 -20.21 -10.82
N ASN A 55 3.99 -19.86 -9.51
CA ASN A 55 3.08 -20.48 -8.54
C ASN A 55 1.59 -20.25 -8.91
N LEU A 56 1.25 -19.06 -9.42
CA LEU A 56 -0.10 -18.76 -9.91
C LEU A 56 -0.44 -19.55 -11.17
N ALA A 57 0.50 -19.64 -12.12
CA ALA A 57 0.36 -20.40 -13.35
C ALA A 57 0.11 -21.89 -13.07
N ASP A 58 0.93 -22.50 -12.23
CA ASP A 58 0.81 -23.91 -11.82
C ASP A 58 -0.53 -24.18 -11.10
N SER A 59 -1.01 -23.18 -10.34
CA SER A 59 -2.26 -23.31 -9.59
C SER A 59 -3.51 -23.14 -10.42
N SER A 60 -3.44 -22.41 -11.53
CA SER A 60 -4.56 -22.08 -12.43
C SER A 60 -4.55 -22.88 -13.74
N GLY A 61 -3.47 -23.62 -14.03
CA GLY A 61 -3.28 -24.31 -15.31
C GLY A 61 -3.01 -23.36 -16.48
N GLN A 62 -2.53 -22.15 -16.20
CA GLN A 62 -2.15 -21.16 -17.20
C GLN A 62 -0.64 -21.21 -17.49
N GLU A 63 -0.22 -20.51 -18.54
CA GLU A 63 1.19 -20.25 -18.76
C GLU A 63 1.65 -19.04 -17.94
N ALA A 64 2.85 -19.10 -17.34
CA ALA A 64 3.38 -18.01 -16.52
C ALA A 64 3.50 -16.68 -17.30
N ALA A 65 3.71 -16.74 -18.61
CA ALA A 65 3.72 -15.56 -19.48
C ALA A 65 2.37 -14.83 -19.48
N HIS A 66 1.26 -15.55 -19.55
CA HIS A 66 -0.10 -14.97 -19.52
C HIS A 66 -0.42 -14.35 -18.15
N VAL A 67 0.00 -15.02 -17.07
CA VAL A 67 -0.15 -14.45 -15.71
C VAL A 67 0.65 -13.14 -15.62
N LYS A 68 1.89 -13.12 -16.05
CA LYS A 68 2.74 -11.91 -16.05
C LYS A 68 2.14 -10.78 -16.88
N GLU A 69 1.62 -11.08 -18.07
CA GLU A 69 0.95 -10.11 -18.94
C GLU A 69 -0.27 -9.48 -18.23
N TYR A 70 -1.10 -10.30 -17.55
CA TYR A 70 -2.22 -9.83 -16.78
C TYR A 70 -1.81 -8.74 -15.77
N PHE A 71 -0.75 -8.98 -14.99
CA PHE A 71 -0.26 -8.04 -13.99
C PHE A 71 0.43 -6.80 -14.57
N SER A 72 0.95 -6.89 -15.80
CA SER A 72 1.64 -5.77 -16.47
C SER A 72 0.70 -4.82 -17.21
N GLU A 73 -0.44 -5.31 -17.69
CA GLU A 73 -1.35 -4.56 -18.56
C GLU A 73 -2.60 -4.04 -17.82
N ARG A 74 -2.93 -4.64 -16.70
CA ARG A 74 -4.15 -4.31 -15.95
C ARG A 74 -3.82 -3.52 -14.69
N GLY A 75 -4.86 -2.92 -14.15
CA GLY A 75 -4.79 -2.06 -12.98
C GLY A 75 -4.89 -0.59 -13.36
N ALA A 76 -5.45 0.17 -12.45
CA ALA A 76 -5.69 1.58 -12.64
C ALA A 76 -5.16 2.38 -11.46
N ILE A 77 -4.58 3.53 -11.77
CA ILE A 77 -4.22 4.54 -10.79
C ILE A 77 -5.45 5.40 -10.51
N ASP A 78 -5.72 5.64 -9.24
CA ASP A 78 -6.68 6.66 -8.82
C ASP A 78 -6.04 8.05 -8.87
N TYR A 79 -6.25 8.76 -9.98
CA TYR A 79 -5.72 10.10 -10.17
C TYR A 79 -6.29 11.12 -9.17
N ALA A 80 -7.52 10.93 -8.67
CA ALA A 80 -8.07 11.80 -7.65
C ALA A 80 -7.36 11.61 -6.31
N MET A 81 -6.91 10.39 -6.01
CA MET A 81 -6.04 10.11 -4.86
C MET A 81 -4.64 10.70 -5.08
N ILE A 82 -4.07 10.58 -6.28
CA ILE A 82 -2.77 11.21 -6.60
C ILE A 82 -2.82 12.73 -6.38
N ASP A 83 -3.89 13.39 -6.83
CA ASP A 83 -4.06 14.83 -6.62
C ASP A 83 -4.15 15.15 -5.11
N LEU A 84 -4.82 14.31 -4.32
CA LEU A 84 -4.87 14.45 -2.87
C LEU A 84 -3.50 14.27 -2.21
N VAL A 85 -2.75 13.24 -2.60
CA VAL A 85 -1.38 12.99 -2.10
C VAL A 85 -0.48 14.18 -2.43
N ALA A 86 -0.51 14.67 -3.67
CA ALA A 86 0.29 15.82 -4.10
C ALA A 86 -0.06 17.10 -3.31
N ALA A 87 -1.34 17.35 -3.06
CA ALA A 87 -1.78 18.49 -2.26
C ALA A 87 -1.32 18.39 -0.79
N ILE A 88 -1.32 17.18 -0.22
CA ILE A 88 -0.80 16.94 1.14
C ILE A 88 0.72 17.08 1.16
N HIS A 89 1.43 16.47 0.18
CA HIS A 89 2.88 16.52 0.07
C HIS A 89 3.44 17.96 -0.01
N ALA A 90 2.68 18.89 -0.59
CA ALA A 90 3.07 20.30 -0.66
C ALA A 90 3.22 20.97 0.73
N SER A 91 2.65 20.39 1.79
CA SER A 91 2.63 20.99 3.13
C SER A 91 3.08 20.04 4.25
N TYR A 92 3.07 18.75 4.02
CA TYR A 92 3.40 17.72 5.00
C TYR A 92 4.33 16.67 4.39
N PRO A 93 5.32 16.17 5.13
CA PRO A 93 6.02 14.95 4.79
C PRO A 93 5.04 13.80 4.55
N THR A 94 5.23 13.09 3.44
CA THR A 94 4.41 11.94 3.05
C THR A 94 5.28 10.69 2.96
N ALA A 95 4.70 9.55 3.29
CA ALA A 95 5.33 8.26 3.06
C ALA A 95 4.37 7.29 2.37
N LEU A 96 4.94 6.39 1.57
CA LEU A 96 4.29 5.21 1.07
C LEU A 96 4.67 4.02 1.95
N LEU A 97 3.70 3.23 2.41
CA LEU A 97 3.90 2.03 3.21
C LEU A 97 3.10 0.87 2.62
N SER A 98 3.75 0.01 1.85
CA SER A 98 3.07 -1.04 1.07
C SER A 98 3.57 -2.44 1.38
N ASN A 99 2.65 -3.39 1.51
CA ASN A 99 2.94 -4.82 1.41
C ASN A 99 3.07 -5.16 -0.07
N ALA A 100 4.29 -5.32 -0.55
CA ALA A 100 4.58 -5.50 -1.95
C ALA A 100 5.98 -6.08 -2.20
N SER A 101 6.17 -6.63 -3.40
CA SER A 101 7.51 -6.84 -3.94
C SER A 101 8.10 -5.54 -4.47
N GLY A 102 9.33 -5.21 -4.06
CA GLY A 102 10.08 -4.08 -4.59
C GLY A 102 10.34 -4.19 -6.11
N GLU A 103 10.51 -5.43 -6.61
CA GLU A 103 10.66 -5.69 -8.04
C GLU A 103 9.45 -5.22 -8.88
N PHE A 104 8.26 -5.26 -8.29
CA PHE A 104 7.02 -4.81 -8.92
C PHE A 104 6.75 -3.32 -8.67
N LEU A 105 6.82 -2.90 -7.42
CA LEU A 105 6.35 -1.58 -7.02
C LEU A 105 7.30 -0.46 -7.45
N ARG A 106 8.63 -0.64 -7.35
CA ARG A 106 9.61 0.40 -7.72
C ARG A 106 9.50 0.85 -9.19
N PRO A 107 9.47 -0.08 -10.18
CA PRO A 107 9.28 0.31 -11.58
C PRO A 107 7.95 1.03 -11.83
N MET A 108 6.88 0.62 -11.14
CA MET A 108 5.57 1.24 -11.27
C MET A 108 5.58 2.69 -10.73
N LEU A 109 6.16 2.91 -9.55
CA LEU A 109 6.30 4.25 -9.00
C LEU A 109 7.10 5.18 -9.92
N HIS A 110 8.16 4.67 -10.55
CA HIS A 110 8.94 5.44 -11.54
C HIS A 110 8.16 5.70 -12.83
N LYS A 111 7.48 4.69 -13.37
CA LYS A 111 6.70 4.81 -14.61
C LYS A 111 5.67 5.95 -14.54
N PHE A 112 5.06 6.15 -13.37
CA PHE A 112 4.03 7.15 -13.15
C PHE A 112 4.52 8.39 -12.38
N ASN A 113 5.84 8.53 -12.15
CA ASN A 113 6.47 9.60 -11.36
C ASN A 113 5.93 9.75 -9.93
N LEU A 114 5.34 8.68 -9.37
CA LEU A 114 4.75 8.69 -8.02
C LEU A 114 5.82 8.74 -6.92
N HIS A 115 7.05 8.30 -7.21
CA HIS A 115 8.15 8.33 -6.27
C HIS A 115 8.50 9.76 -5.80
N GLU A 116 8.16 10.78 -6.59
CA GLU A 116 8.39 12.20 -6.25
C GLU A 116 7.37 12.73 -5.21
N LEU A 117 6.27 12.01 -4.99
CA LEU A 117 5.21 12.40 -4.05
C LEU A 117 5.45 11.91 -2.62
N PHE A 118 6.55 11.21 -2.37
CA PHE A 118 6.83 10.62 -1.06
C PHE A 118 8.26 10.94 -0.61
N ASN A 119 8.38 11.44 0.62
CA ASN A 119 9.68 11.62 1.27
C ASN A 119 10.33 10.29 1.62
N GLU A 120 9.48 9.30 2.02
CA GLU A 120 9.91 7.95 2.34
C GLU A 120 9.02 6.92 1.63
N ILE A 121 9.64 5.85 1.14
CA ILE A 121 8.96 4.72 0.51
C ILE A 121 9.42 3.45 1.21
N VAL A 122 8.50 2.82 1.95
CA VAL A 122 8.73 1.58 2.69
C VAL A 122 7.96 0.45 2.01
N ILE A 123 8.69 -0.51 1.49
CA ILE A 123 8.16 -1.70 0.81
C ILE A 123 8.52 -2.92 1.66
N SER A 124 7.55 -3.72 2.02
CA SER A 124 7.69 -4.83 2.96
C SER A 124 8.79 -5.82 2.58
N SER A 125 8.90 -6.21 1.29
CA SER A 125 9.95 -7.13 0.83
C SER A 125 11.38 -6.59 0.96
N GLU A 126 11.55 -5.27 1.04
CA GLU A 126 12.86 -4.64 1.17
C GLU A 126 13.31 -4.51 2.64
N VAL A 127 12.33 -4.42 3.56
CA VAL A 127 12.61 -4.24 4.99
C VAL A 127 12.41 -5.50 5.82
N GLY A 128 11.79 -6.54 5.25
CA GLY A 128 11.56 -7.83 5.91
C GLY A 128 10.42 -7.84 6.94
N PHE A 129 9.60 -6.79 6.98
CA PHE A 129 8.41 -6.70 7.83
C PHE A 129 7.19 -6.44 6.97
N ILE A 130 6.03 -7.06 7.29
CA ILE A 130 4.77 -6.89 6.58
C ILE A 130 3.69 -6.31 7.49
N LYS A 131 2.82 -5.43 6.97
CA LYS A 131 1.60 -5.01 7.69
C LYS A 131 0.72 -6.26 7.91
N PRO A 132 0.09 -6.45 9.08
CA PRO A 132 -0.07 -5.50 10.18
C PRO A 132 0.98 -5.61 11.29
N SER A 133 2.21 -6.11 11.04
CA SER A 133 3.22 -6.20 12.09
C SER A 133 3.61 -4.82 12.62
N ARG A 134 3.90 -4.75 13.92
CA ARG A 134 4.27 -3.52 14.61
C ARG A 134 5.54 -2.90 14.02
N GLU A 135 6.48 -3.75 13.65
CA GLU A 135 7.83 -3.38 13.22
C GLU A 135 7.82 -2.50 11.96
N ILE A 136 6.92 -2.77 11.02
CA ILE A 136 6.86 -1.98 9.77
C ILE A 136 6.34 -0.57 10.03
N PHE A 137 5.41 -0.40 10.98
CA PHE A 137 4.92 0.92 11.38
C PHE A 137 6.00 1.71 12.14
N GLU A 138 6.70 1.07 13.08
CA GLU A 138 7.82 1.70 13.77
C GLU A 138 8.91 2.11 12.78
N HIS A 139 9.21 1.25 11.79
CA HIS A 139 10.21 1.56 10.76
C HIS A 139 9.86 2.81 9.94
N VAL A 140 8.61 2.95 9.46
CA VAL A 140 8.22 4.13 8.68
C VAL A 140 8.18 5.39 9.53
N LEU A 141 7.77 5.31 10.80
CA LEU A 141 7.78 6.44 11.73
C LEU A 141 9.20 6.91 12.02
N ASP A 142 10.14 6.00 12.24
CA ASP A 142 11.56 6.30 12.44
C ASP A 142 12.16 6.98 11.21
N LYS A 143 11.83 6.50 9.99
CA LYS A 143 12.25 7.12 8.73
C LYS A 143 11.75 8.55 8.60
N LEU A 144 10.50 8.80 8.96
CA LEU A 144 9.90 10.14 8.94
C LEU A 144 10.34 11.03 10.13
N GLY A 145 10.95 10.45 11.17
CA GLY A 145 11.34 11.18 12.38
C GLY A 145 10.16 11.70 13.20
N VAL A 146 9.01 11.00 13.18
CA VAL A 146 7.79 11.42 13.88
C VAL A 146 7.32 10.40 14.91
N LYS A 147 6.56 10.87 15.90
CA LYS A 147 5.91 9.99 16.88
C LYS A 147 4.59 9.43 16.31
N PRO A 148 4.10 8.28 16.79
CA PRO A 148 2.81 7.73 16.36
C PRO A 148 1.68 8.76 16.38
N SER A 149 1.55 9.55 17.44
CA SER A 149 0.48 10.56 17.60
C SER A 149 0.63 11.80 16.70
N GLU A 150 1.72 11.90 15.93
CA GLU A 150 2.01 12.98 14.97
C GLU A 150 1.80 12.51 13.52
N ALA A 151 1.40 11.25 13.31
CA ALA A 151 1.21 10.67 11.99
C ALA A 151 -0.24 10.26 11.73
N ILE A 152 -0.68 10.43 10.47
CA ILE A 152 -1.90 9.80 9.95
C ILE A 152 -1.48 8.64 9.05
N PHE A 153 -2.19 7.51 9.13
CA PHE A 153 -2.05 6.36 8.23
C PHE A 153 -3.36 6.07 7.53
N ILE A 154 -3.33 5.92 6.21
CA ILE A 154 -4.50 5.70 5.36
C ILE A 154 -4.32 4.36 4.67
N ASP A 155 -5.24 3.42 4.89
CA ASP A 155 -5.16 2.04 4.38
C ASP A 155 -6.59 1.47 4.25
N ASP A 156 -6.83 0.62 3.26
CA ASP A 156 -8.11 -0.03 3.00
C ASP A 156 -8.34 -1.27 3.87
N ASN A 157 -7.27 -1.86 4.43
CA ASN A 157 -7.34 -3.08 5.22
C ASN A 157 -7.61 -2.79 6.70
N PRO A 158 -8.77 -3.25 7.26
CA PRO A 158 -9.11 -2.99 8.66
C PRO A 158 -8.09 -3.52 9.67
N ALA A 159 -7.36 -4.62 9.36
CA ALA A 159 -6.36 -5.16 10.25
C ALA A 159 -5.12 -4.25 10.35
N ASN A 160 -4.69 -3.66 9.23
CA ASN A 160 -3.62 -2.69 9.20
C ASN A 160 -3.99 -1.43 9.99
N VAL A 161 -5.21 -0.92 9.74
CA VAL A 161 -5.76 0.25 10.45
C VAL A 161 -5.83 0.01 11.96
N ALA A 162 -6.31 -1.16 12.39
CA ALA A 162 -6.39 -1.51 13.80
C ALA A 162 -5.00 -1.59 14.46
N SER A 163 -4.02 -2.20 13.77
CA SER A 163 -2.66 -2.33 14.28
C SER A 163 -1.96 -0.95 14.40
N ALA A 164 -2.08 -0.10 13.38
CA ALA A 164 -1.56 1.26 13.42
C ALA A 164 -2.19 2.08 14.55
N SER A 165 -3.52 1.98 14.72
CA SER A 165 -4.25 2.65 15.81
C SER A 165 -3.79 2.18 17.20
N ALA A 166 -3.51 0.87 17.36
CA ALA A 166 -3.00 0.32 18.62
C ALA A 166 -1.61 0.87 19.02
N LEU A 167 -0.82 1.33 18.03
CA LEU A 167 0.44 2.02 18.25
C LEU A 167 0.28 3.51 18.57
N GLY A 168 -0.93 4.06 18.43
CA GLY A 168 -1.23 5.46 18.64
C GLY A 168 -1.11 6.33 17.38
N ILE A 169 -1.01 5.72 16.19
CA ILE A 169 -1.11 6.41 14.90
C ILE A 169 -2.59 6.76 14.66
N HIS A 170 -2.85 7.93 14.10
CA HIS A 170 -4.21 8.29 13.66
C HIS A 170 -4.55 7.56 12.36
N ALA A 171 -5.08 6.34 12.47
CA ALA A 171 -5.35 5.51 11.31
C ALA A 171 -6.76 5.75 10.75
N ILE A 172 -6.84 5.89 9.43
CA ILE A 172 -8.08 6.11 8.67
C ILE A 172 -8.31 4.90 7.76
N HIS A 173 -9.45 4.24 7.95
CA HIS A 173 -9.90 3.19 7.04
C HIS A 173 -10.48 3.81 5.77
N TYR A 174 -9.77 3.68 4.66
CA TYR A 174 -10.22 4.13 3.35
C TYR A 174 -11.18 3.11 2.73
N THR A 175 -12.31 3.58 2.25
CA THR A 175 -13.38 2.74 1.70
C THR A 175 -13.72 3.11 0.25
N GLY A 176 -12.76 3.68 -0.50
CA GLY A 176 -12.96 4.12 -1.88
C GLY A 176 -13.66 5.47 -2.03
N ASP A 177 -14.01 6.15 -0.92
CA ASP A 177 -14.66 7.47 -0.95
C ASP A 177 -13.69 8.59 -0.56
N ILE A 178 -13.13 9.23 -1.58
CA ILE A 178 -12.16 10.33 -1.40
C ILE A 178 -12.78 11.56 -0.72
N SER A 179 -14.08 11.81 -0.91
CA SER A 179 -14.76 12.93 -0.29
C SER A 179 -14.86 12.73 1.22
N LYS A 180 -15.17 11.51 1.64
CA LYS A 180 -15.17 11.11 3.04
C LYS A 180 -13.75 11.18 3.64
N LEU A 181 -12.73 10.74 2.91
CA LEU A 181 -11.34 10.84 3.34
C LEU A 181 -10.93 12.30 3.57
N ARG A 182 -11.25 13.21 2.65
CA ARG A 182 -10.98 14.65 2.81
C ARG A 182 -11.62 15.22 4.09
N LEU A 183 -12.87 14.86 4.38
CA LEU A 183 -13.56 15.28 5.61
C LEU A 183 -12.89 14.72 6.88
N GLN A 184 -12.40 13.48 6.85
CA GLN A 184 -11.67 12.89 7.97
C GLN A 184 -10.31 13.59 8.18
N LEU A 185 -9.58 13.90 7.11
CA LEU A 185 -8.31 14.64 7.19
C LEU A 185 -8.49 16.05 7.76
N GLN A 186 -9.59 16.73 7.45
CA GLN A 186 -9.92 18.04 8.03
C GLN A 186 -10.08 17.99 9.56
N GLN A 187 -10.55 16.89 10.14
CA GLN A 187 -10.66 16.72 11.60
C GLN A 187 -9.29 16.74 12.28
N TYR A 188 -8.24 16.41 11.55
CA TYR A 188 -6.84 16.46 12.01
C TYR A 188 -6.12 17.76 11.61
N GLY A 189 -6.85 18.73 11.05
CA GLY A 189 -6.29 20.02 10.63
C GLY A 189 -5.63 20.00 9.25
N ILE A 190 -5.73 18.89 8.49
CA ILE A 190 -5.22 18.83 7.12
C ILE A 190 -6.31 19.32 6.17
N SER A 191 -6.14 20.54 5.67
CA SER A 191 -7.03 21.14 4.68
C SER A 191 -6.37 21.07 3.31
N VAL A 192 -6.96 20.29 2.41
CA VAL A 192 -6.55 20.18 1.01
C VAL A 192 -7.71 20.66 0.14
N THR A 193 -7.48 21.75 -0.52
CA THR A 193 -8.43 22.37 -1.50
C THR A 193 -8.26 21.74 -2.86
#